data_f7552d374ae900cfd0188849af88a284
#
_entry.id   f7552d374ae900cfd0188849af88a284
#
_cell.length_a   1.000
_cell.length_b   1.000
_cell.length_c   1.000
_cell.angle_alpha   90.00
_cell.angle_beta   90.00
_cell.angle_gamma   90.00
#
_symmetry.space_group_name_H-M   'P 1'
#
loop_
_entity.id
_entity.type
_entity.pdbx_description
1 polymer ?
#
loop_
_entity_poly.entity_id
_entity_poly.type
_entity_poly.pdbx_seq_one_letter_code
_entity_poly.pdbx_strand_id
1 'polypeptide(L)'
;MGSVGNNDILGRYLALYGFAELPILVKKNFELDWKFGTGLGLTNRKYDSIFNPLNIAIGSHVNMLVVMALKAKYRFKKNSISLALDITHFSNSAFQVPNLGLNVPYLSLGYSRKINVIKKTSISVSTLRYKKIYFGGLGIFSLKELMPYGVRKFPIYAATIFSRVIFNAKAGVELGLDLISNQAHFDFEPLVDKTQWSILQLGVYAAYLVPLNRVHFMFGMGSYVRDWYTPDGLLYHRIGFRYQGDNGLFSHVAIKSHWAKADYLELGIGYLLNARRSNKKEIRPGCFL
;
A
#
# COMPACT_ATOMS: atom_id res chain seq x y z
N MET A 1 -9.46 -17.23 -9.68
CA MET A 1 -8.54 -18.30 -9.22
C MET A 1 -7.60 -18.64 -10.33
N GLY A 2 -6.32 -18.67 -10.09
CA GLY A 2 -5.28 -18.91 -11.10
C GLY A 2 -4.15 -19.76 -10.54
N SER A 3 -3.27 -20.23 -11.43
CA SER A 3 -2.02 -20.88 -11.08
C SER A 3 -0.87 -20.11 -11.72
N VAL A 4 0.29 -20.10 -11.07
CA VAL A 4 1.47 -19.41 -11.54
C VAL A 4 2.64 -20.41 -11.51
N GLY A 5 3.03 -20.90 -12.67
CA GLY A 5 4.13 -21.85 -12.78
C GLY A 5 3.80 -23.23 -12.20
N ASN A 6 4.72 -23.79 -11.42
CA ASN A 6 4.60 -25.14 -10.87
C ASN A 6 3.57 -25.20 -9.73
N ASN A 7 2.44 -25.88 -9.97
CA ASN A 7 1.36 -26.03 -9.01
C ASN A 7 1.76 -26.85 -7.76
N ASP A 8 2.72 -27.75 -7.87
CA ASP A 8 3.17 -28.59 -6.76
C ASP A 8 3.99 -27.77 -5.75
N ILE A 9 4.68 -26.75 -6.20
CA ILE A 9 5.51 -25.86 -5.39
C ILE A 9 4.71 -24.60 -5.00
N LEU A 10 4.22 -23.85 -5.99
CA LEU A 10 3.61 -22.53 -5.78
C LEU A 10 2.09 -22.59 -5.52
N GLY A 11 1.43 -23.65 -6.00
CA GLY A 11 0.00 -23.86 -5.80
C GLY A 11 -0.90 -22.96 -6.65
N ARG A 12 -2.15 -22.85 -6.18
CA ARG A 12 -3.18 -22.02 -6.80
C ARG A 12 -3.44 -20.78 -5.93
N TYR A 13 -3.81 -19.69 -6.61
CA TYR A 13 -4.04 -18.39 -5.99
C TYR A 13 -5.48 -17.93 -6.19
N LEU A 14 -6.04 -17.37 -5.12
CA LEU A 14 -7.26 -16.57 -5.16
C LEU A 14 -6.88 -15.14 -4.73
N ALA A 15 -7.29 -14.15 -5.51
CA ALA A 15 -7.04 -12.75 -5.21
C ALA A 15 -8.36 -11.97 -5.09
N LEU A 16 -8.47 -11.16 -4.05
CA LEU A 16 -9.53 -10.17 -3.86
C LEU A 16 -8.88 -8.81 -3.62
N TYR A 17 -9.15 -7.85 -4.50
CA TYR A 17 -8.55 -6.53 -4.41
C TYR A 17 -9.46 -5.42 -4.90
N GLY A 18 -9.30 -4.24 -4.30
CA GLY A 18 -9.82 -2.99 -4.82
C GLY A 18 -8.79 -2.29 -5.69
N PHE A 19 -9.22 -1.54 -6.69
CA PHE A 19 -8.32 -0.80 -7.55
C PHE A 19 -8.87 0.57 -7.94
N ALA A 20 -7.96 1.48 -8.31
CA ALA A 20 -8.25 2.76 -8.94
C ALA A 20 -7.62 2.79 -10.33
N GLU A 21 -8.32 3.38 -11.31
CA GLU A 21 -7.79 3.69 -12.64
C GLU A 21 -7.64 5.21 -12.74
N LEU A 22 -6.42 5.66 -12.99
CA LEU A 22 -6.05 7.07 -13.09
C LEU A 22 -5.73 7.39 -14.56
N PRO A 23 -6.49 8.24 -15.23
CA PRO A 23 -6.24 8.57 -16.63
C PRO A 23 -4.94 9.38 -16.77
N ILE A 24 -4.03 8.85 -17.59
CA ILE A 24 -2.78 9.51 -18.01
C ILE A 24 -3.03 10.36 -19.26
N LEU A 25 -3.75 9.77 -20.22
CA LEU A 25 -4.06 10.40 -21.50
C LEU A 25 -5.50 10.10 -21.89
N VAL A 26 -6.27 11.14 -22.20
CA VAL A 26 -7.65 11.01 -22.69
C VAL A 26 -7.78 11.74 -24.01
N LYS A 27 -8.07 10.99 -25.08
CA LYS A 27 -8.44 11.51 -26.41
C LYS A 27 -9.87 11.07 -26.72
N LYS A 28 -10.44 11.57 -27.82
CA LYS A 28 -11.85 11.33 -28.21
C LYS A 28 -12.31 9.88 -28.04
N ASN A 29 -11.55 8.93 -28.55
CA ASN A 29 -11.88 7.51 -28.53
C ASN A 29 -10.84 6.64 -27.81
N PHE A 30 -9.73 7.23 -27.38
CA PHE A 30 -8.61 6.54 -26.76
C PHE A 30 -8.35 7.06 -25.34
N GLU A 31 -8.10 6.14 -24.42
CA GLU A 31 -7.75 6.43 -23.04
C GLU A 31 -6.57 5.53 -22.65
N LEU A 32 -5.57 6.14 -22.02
CA LEU A 32 -4.46 5.43 -21.38
C LEU A 32 -4.55 5.67 -19.89
N ASP A 33 -4.73 4.61 -19.14
CA ASP A 33 -4.92 4.64 -17.70
C ASP A 33 -3.76 3.95 -16.99
N TRP A 34 -3.37 4.49 -15.85
CA TRP A 34 -2.60 3.79 -14.85
C TRP A 34 -3.57 3.15 -13.85
N LYS A 35 -3.50 1.83 -13.69
CA LYS A 35 -4.25 1.08 -12.70
C LYS A 35 -3.34 0.74 -11.52
N PHE A 36 -3.83 1.00 -10.34
CA PHE A 36 -3.19 0.60 -9.09
C PHE A 36 -4.23 -0.05 -8.19
N GLY A 37 -3.91 -1.21 -7.63
CA GLY A 37 -4.80 -1.94 -6.74
C GLY A 37 -4.05 -2.62 -5.62
N THR A 38 -4.75 -2.88 -4.52
CA THR A 38 -4.25 -3.64 -3.39
C THR A 38 -5.35 -4.49 -2.76
N GLY A 39 -4.96 -5.58 -2.12
CA GLY A 39 -5.90 -6.49 -1.50
C GLY A 39 -5.22 -7.69 -0.85
N LEU A 40 -5.95 -8.79 -0.82
CA LEU A 40 -5.52 -10.04 -0.21
C LEU A 40 -5.41 -11.13 -1.27
N GLY A 41 -4.34 -11.89 -1.20
CA GLY A 41 -4.11 -13.10 -1.95
C GLY A 41 -4.09 -14.31 -1.04
N LEU A 42 -4.81 -15.35 -1.42
CA LEU A 42 -4.81 -16.63 -0.72
C LEU A 42 -4.11 -17.67 -1.59
N THR A 43 -3.21 -18.45 -1.00
CA THR A 43 -2.58 -19.59 -1.67
C THR A 43 -2.83 -20.89 -0.90
N ASN A 44 -2.98 -21.98 -1.60
CA ASN A 44 -3.09 -23.29 -0.99
C ASN A 44 -1.74 -23.97 -0.72
N ARG A 45 -0.64 -23.40 -1.22
CA ARG A 45 0.72 -23.88 -0.98
C ARG A 45 1.56 -22.75 -0.38
N LYS A 46 2.29 -23.06 0.66
CA LYS A 46 3.30 -22.18 1.28
C LYS A 46 4.60 -22.94 1.47
N TYR A 47 5.63 -22.25 1.86
CA TYR A 47 6.86 -22.86 2.34
C TYR A 47 6.60 -23.83 3.50
N ASP A 48 7.21 -24.97 3.44
CA ASP A 48 7.33 -25.93 4.51
C ASP A 48 8.71 -26.59 4.43
N SER A 49 9.43 -26.65 5.53
CA SER A 49 10.82 -27.15 5.54
C SER A 49 10.94 -28.63 5.19
N ILE A 50 9.85 -29.41 5.31
CA ILE A 50 9.82 -30.84 5.05
C ILE A 50 9.05 -31.12 3.76
N PHE A 51 7.82 -30.58 3.62
CA PHE A 51 6.89 -30.97 2.56
C PHE A 51 6.95 -30.05 1.34
N ASN A 52 7.50 -28.83 1.46
CA ASN A 52 7.57 -27.86 0.35
C ASN A 52 8.76 -26.90 0.48
N PRO A 53 10.00 -27.40 0.62
CA PRO A 53 11.16 -26.56 0.88
C PRO A 53 11.57 -25.69 -0.31
N LEU A 54 11.10 -25.99 -1.51
CA LEU A 54 11.40 -25.23 -2.71
C LEU A 54 10.56 -23.95 -2.87
N ASN A 55 9.49 -23.78 -2.07
CA ASN A 55 8.64 -22.58 -2.14
C ASN A 55 9.22 -21.42 -1.30
N ILE A 56 10.37 -20.92 -1.66
CA ILE A 56 11.00 -19.80 -0.96
C ILE A 56 10.30 -18.45 -1.24
N ALA A 57 9.35 -18.41 -2.17
CA ALA A 57 8.63 -17.20 -2.53
C ALA A 57 7.54 -16.83 -1.51
N ILE A 58 6.82 -17.83 -0.99
CA ILE A 58 5.59 -17.62 -0.20
C ILE A 58 5.65 -18.40 1.12
N GLY A 59 5.78 -17.70 2.23
CA GLY A 59 5.83 -18.30 3.58
C GLY A 59 4.47 -18.46 4.26
N SER A 60 3.39 -17.86 3.75
CA SER A 60 2.07 -17.87 4.38
C SER A 60 0.94 -18.12 3.40
N HIS A 61 -0.18 -18.69 3.89
CA HIS A 61 -1.38 -18.87 3.07
C HIS A 61 -2.08 -17.56 2.72
N VAL A 62 -2.03 -16.57 3.60
CA VAL A 62 -2.58 -15.22 3.40
C VAL A 62 -1.45 -14.27 3.08
N ASN A 63 -1.57 -13.56 1.97
CA ASN A 63 -0.58 -12.60 1.49
C ASN A 63 -1.26 -11.29 1.14
N MET A 64 -0.52 -10.21 1.20
CA MET A 64 -0.92 -8.96 0.58
C MET A 64 -0.72 -9.06 -0.93
N LEU A 65 -1.54 -8.30 -1.65
CA LEU A 65 -1.49 -8.24 -3.09
C LEU A 65 -1.41 -6.79 -3.52
N VAL A 66 -0.48 -6.49 -4.41
CA VAL A 66 -0.38 -5.20 -5.10
C VAL A 66 -0.49 -5.46 -6.60
N VAL A 67 -1.37 -4.73 -7.26
CA VAL A 67 -1.58 -4.78 -8.71
C VAL A 67 -1.24 -3.44 -9.32
N MET A 68 -0.43 -3.45 -10.35
CA MET A 68 -0.15 -2.28 -11.19
C MET A 68 -0.38 -2.66 -12.65
N ALA A 69 -0.97 -1.75 -13.43
CA ALA A 69 -1.12 -1.96 -14.86
C ALA A 69 -1.11 -0.65 -15.65
N LEU A 70 -0.60 -0.74 -16.87
CA LEU A 70 -0.79 0.27 -17.90
C LEU A 70 -1.85 -0.23 -18.87
N LYS A 71 -3.00 0.45 -18.94
CA LYS A 71 -4.19 0.03 -19.67
C LYS A 71 -4.53 1.00 -20.79
N ALA A 72 -4.42 0.54 -22.01
CA ALA A 72 -4.91 1.24 -23.18
C ALA A 72 -6.34 0.80 -23.49
N LYS A 73 -7.25 1.76 -23.72
CA LYS A 73 -8.67 1.52 -23.97
C LYS A 73 -9.13 2.30 -25.18
N TYR A 74 -9.77 1.64 -26.10
CA TYR A 74 -10.38 2.24 -27.28
C TYR A 74 -11.90 2.10 -27.23
N ARG A 75 -12.60 3.22 -27.38
CA ARG A 75 -14.07 3.31 -27.32
C ARG A 75 -14.66 3.46 -28.73
N PHE A 76 -15.69 2.67 -29.02
CA PHE A 76 -16.44 2.75 -30.27
C PHE A 76 -17.94 2.59 -29.99
N LYS A 77 -18.70 3.67 -30.22
CA LYS A 77 -20.13 3.76 -29.89
C LYS A 77 -20.36 3.46 -28.39
N LYS A 78 -21.08 2.37 -28.08
CA LYS A 78 -21.37 1.92 -26.70
C LYS A 78 -20.38 0.89 -26.18
N ASN A 79 -19.41 0.46 -27.00
CA ASN A 79 -18.48 -0.61 -26.66
C ASN A 79 -17.08 -0.04 -26.44
N SER A 80 -16.23 -0.80 -25.73
CA SER A 80 -14.80 -0.54 -25.66
C SER A 80 -14.01 -1.83 -25.57
N ILE A 81 -12.84 -1.81 -26.16
CA ILE A 81 -11.81 -2.84 -26.04
C ILE A 81 -10.67 -2.25 -25.24
N SER A 82 -10.07 -3.04 -24.38
CA SER A 82 -8.87 -2.63 -23.63
C SER A 82 -7.81 -3.70 -23.68
N LEU A 83 -6.56 -3.25 -23.74
CA LEU A 83 -5.37 -4.06 -23.56
C LEU A 83 -4.59 -3.50 -22.39
N ALA A 84 -4.18 -4.34 -21.45
CA ALA A 84 -3.35 -3.90 -20.34
C ALA A 84 -2.11 -4.81 -20.18
N LEU A 85 -1.00 -4.16 -19.81
CA LEU A 85 0.18 -4.82 -19.28
C LEU A 85 0.10 -4.70 -17.76
N ASP A 86 -0.12 -5.83 -17.11
CA ASP A 86 -0.34 -5.94 -15.67
C ASP A 86 0.87 -6.60 -15.00
N ILE A 87 1.14 -6.20 -13.76
CA ILE A 87 2.00 -6.93 -12.83
C ILE A 87 1.27 -7.06 -11.48
N THR A 88 1.23 -8.27 -10.95
CA THR A 88 0.70 -8.55 -9.63
C THR A 88 1.81 -9.07 -8.72
N HIS A 89 1.99 -8.43 -7.59
CA HIS A 89 2.93 -8.84 -6.55
C HIS A 89 2.19 -9.44 -5.37
N PHE A 90 2.60 -10.64 -4.93
CA PHE A 90 2.13 -11.30 -3.71
C PHE A 90 3.26 -11.38 -2.70
N SER A 91 3.00 -10.99 -1.45
CA SER A 91 3.98 -11.01 -0.37
C SER A 91 3.28 -10.88 0.98
N ASN A 92 3.83 -11.43 2.03
CA ASN A 92 3.32 -11.26 3.40
C ASN A 92 4.08 -10.21 4.20
N SER A 93 4.92 -9.38 3.54
CA SER A 93 5.68 -8.30 4.16
C SER A 93 6.54 -8.77 5.35
N ALA A 94 7.26 -9.87 5.18
CA ALA A 94 8.11 -10.49 6.19
C ALA A 94 7.40 -10.89 7.50
N PHE A 95 6.06 -10.97 7.48
CA PHE A 95 5.31 -11.52 8.61
C PHE A 95 5.64 -12.99 8.86
N GLN A 96 5.95 -13.74 7.79
CA GLN A 96 6.42 -15.12 7.82
C GLN A 96 7.44 -15.34 6.71
N VAL A 97 8.62 -15.81 7.04
CA VAL A 97 9.69 -16.12 6.09
C VAL A 97 9.76 -17.64 5.78
N PRO A 98 10.28 -18.03 4.61
CA PRO A 98 10.79 -17.20 3.53
C PRO A 98 9.68 -16.39 2.83
N ASN A 99 10.00 -15.21 2.34
CA ASN A 99 9.05 -14.34 1.67
C ASN A 99 9.78 -13.49 0.62
N LEU A 100 10.29 -14.11 -0.42
CA LEU A 100 10.89 -13.39 -1.56
C LEU A 100 9.82 -12.67 -2.37
N GLY A 101 8.55 -13.05 -2.17
CA GLY A 101 7.43 -12.55 -2.95
C GLY A 101 7.33 -13.21 -4.32
N LEU A 102 6.16 -13.07 -4.94
CA LEU A 102 5.89 -13.58 -6.27
C LEU A 102 5.42 -12.43 -7.15
N ASN A 103 6.16 -12.18 -8.23
CA ASN A 103 5.81 -11.20 -9.24
C ASN A 103 5.25 -11.92 -10.47
N VAL A 104 4.03 -11.59 -10.84
CA VAL A 104 3.32 -12.20 -11.95
C VAL A 104 3.02 -11.14 -13.00
N PRO A 105 3.83 -11.00 -14.07
CA PRO A 105 3.49 -10.18 -15.22
C PRO A 105 2.48 -10.93 -16.10
N TYR A 106 1.48 -10.21 -16.64
CA TYR A 106 0.53 -10.78 -17.60
C TYR A 106 -0.07 -9.70 -18.50
N LEU A 107 -0.64 -10.14 -19.60
CA LEU A 107 -1.41 -9.32 -20.52
C LEU A 107 -2.91 -9.57 -20.29
N SER A 108 -3.68 -8.50 -20.19
CA SER A 108 -5.13 -8.55 -20.08
C SER A 108 -5.78 -7.99 -21.32
N LEU A 109 -6.71 -8.73 -21.89
CA LEU A 109 -7.61 -8.26 -22.94
C LEU A 109 -9.02 -8.12 -22.36
N GLY A 110 -9.62 -6.95 -22.50
CA GLY A 110 -10.94 -6.66 -21.97
C GLY A 110 -11.90 -6.14 -23.03
N TYR A 111 -13.15 -6.54 -22.91
CA TYR A 111 -14.27 -5.98 -23.66
C TYR A 111 -15.31 -5.45 -22.67
N SER A 112 -15.84 -4.24 -22.91
CA SER A 112 -16.93 -3.72 -22.11
C SER A 112 -17.97 -3.03 -22.98
N ARG A 113 -19.24 -3.13 -22.57
CA ARG A 113 -20.38 -2.49 -23.21
C ARG A 113 -21.15 -1.63 -22.23
N LYS A 114 -21.39 -0.39 -22.60
CA LYS A 114 -22.22 0.52 -21.81
C LYS A 114 -23.69 0.14 -21.97
N ILE A 115 -24.32 -0.37 -20.91
CA ILE A 115 -25.72 -0.84 -20.93
C ILE A 115 -26.67 0.33 -20.75
N ASN A 116 -26.39 1.25 -19.81
CA ASN A 116 -27.23 2.41 -19.53
C ASN A 116 -26.44 3.70 -19.68
N VAL A 117 -27.06 4.71 -20.28
CA VAL A 117 -26.55 6.08 -20.21
C VAL A 117 -27.02 6.65 -18.88
N ILE A 118 -26.28 6.43 -17.81
CA ILE A 118 -26.43 7.28 -16.63
C ILE A 118 -26.19 8.69 -17.13
N LYS A 119 -27.24 9.54 -17.12
CA LYS A 119 -27.02 10.97 -17.35
C LYS A 119 -25.90 11.37 -16.41
N LYS A 120 -24.76 11.81 -16.97
CA LYS A 120 -23.72 12.44 -16.15
C LYS A 120 -24.41 13.63 -15.51
N THR A 121 -24.87 13.44 -14.29
CA THR A 121 -25.08 14.60 -13.43
C THR A 121 -23.67 15.18 -13.35
N SER A 122 -23.51 16.34 -14.00
CA SER A 122 -22.29 17.12 -13.86
C SER A 122 -22.24 17.51 -12.39
N ILE A 123 -21.64 16.63 -11.58
CA ILE A 123 -21.24 17.02 -10.25
C ILE A 123 -20.20 18.09 -10.55
N SER A 124 -20.61 19.33 -10.39
CA SER A 124 -19.69 20.44 -10.31
C SER A 124 -18.71 20.04 -9.22
N VAL A 125 -17.58 19.46 -9.62
CA VAL A 125 -16.45 19.31 -8.73
C VAL A 125 -16.11 20.74 -8.40
N SER A 126 -16.66 21.19 -7.28
CA SER A 126 -16.31 22.48 -6.72
C SER A 126 -14.78 22.49 -6.69
N THR A 127 -14.20 23.29 -7.58
CA THR A 127 -12.77 23.58 -7.63
C THR A 127 -12.40 24.49 -6.46
N LEU A 128 -13.03 24.23 -5.31
CA LEU A 128 -12.66 24.87 -4.06
C LEU A 128 -11.21 24.47 -3.80
N ARG A 129 -10.32 25.40 -4.04
CA ARG A 129 -8.92 25.33 -3.70
C ARG A 129 -8.80 25.33 -2.17
N TYR A 130 -9.03 24.16 -1.55
CA TYR A 130 -8.75 23.97 -0.12
C TYR A 130 -7.28 23.64 0.05
N LYS A 131 -6.48 24.66 0.18
CA LYS A 131 -5.17 24.48 0.76
C LYS A 131 -5.34 24.38 2.28
N LYS A 132 -5.65 23.20 2.77
CA LYS A 132 -5.85 22.95 4.20
C LYS A 132 -4.64 22.20 4.74
N ILE A 133 -4.04 22.77 5.77
CA ILE A 133 -2.91 22.15 6.47
C ILE A 133 -3.45 21.43 7.69
N TYR A 134 -3.05 20.18 7.83
CA TYR A 134 -3.38 19.32 8.97
C TYR A 134 -2.09 18.92 9.68
N PHE A 135 -2.14 18.84 10.99
CA PHE A 135 -1.11 18.19 11.79
C PHE A 135 -1.69 16.91 12.37
N GLY A 136 -0.87 15.88 12.51
CA GLY A 136 -1.36 14.62 13.03
C GLY A 136 -0.26 13.77 13.63
N GLY A 137 -0.73 12.75 14.33
CA GLY A 137 0.08 11.68 14.88
C GLY A 137 -0.47 10.33 14.50
N LEU A 138 0.39 9.33 14.43
CA LEU A 138 0.08 7.96 14.07
C LEU A 138 0.91 7.02 14.93
N GLY A 139 0.26 6.07 15.61
CA GLY A 139 0.87 4.92 16.24
C GLY A 139 0.79 3.72 15.31
N ILE A 140 1.88 2.99 15.16
CA ILE A 140 2.01 1.83 14.29
C ILE A 140 2.48 0.62 15.11
N PHE A 141 1.88 -0.51 14.82
CA PHE A 141 2.31 -1.82 15.29
C PHE A 141 2.53 -2.76 14.10
N SER A 142 3.55 -3.61 14.21
CA SER A 142 3.84 -4.66 13.25
C SER A 142 4.49 -5.87 13.89
N LEU A 143 4.56 -6.96 13.14
CA LEU A 143 5.31 -8.17 13.48
C LEU A 143 6.19 -8.55 12.30
N LYS A 144 7.46 -8.87 12.57
CA LYS A 144 8.43 -9.31 11.58
C LYS A 144 9.08 -10.60 12.04
N GLU A 145 9.26 -11.54 11.14
CA GLU A 145 10.01 -12.77 11.36
C GLU A 145 11.41 -12.64 10.73
N LEU A 146 12.41 -13.19 11.41
CA LEU A 146 13.78 -13.34 10.91
C LEU A 146 14.11 -14.82 10.70
N MET A 147 15.18 -15.09 9.98
CA MET A 147 15.74 -16.45 9.90
C MET A 147 16.37 -16.87 11.24
N PRO A 148 16.34 -18.15 11.62
CA PRO A 148 15.76 -19.28 10.91
C PRO A 148 14.23 -19.27 10.91
N TYR A 149 13.65 -19.89 9.89
CA TYR A 149 12.20 -19.85 9.62
C TYR A 149 11.35 -20.49 10.73
N GLY A 150 10.21 -19.83 11.07
CA GLY A 150 9.21 -20.38 11.97
C GLY A 150 9.57 -20.30 13.46
N VAL A 151 10.67 -19.66 13.84
CA VAL A 151 11.17 -19.70 15.23
C VAL A 151 10.62 -18.56 16.07
N ARG A 152 10.71 -17.31 15.59
CA ARG A 152 10.34 -16.14 16.40
C ARG A 152 9.84 -14.97 15.56
N LYS A 153 8.79 -14.31 16.06
CA LYS A 153 8.31 -13.02 15.54
C LYS A 153 8.69 -11.89 16.49
N PHE A 154 9.20 -10.82 15.91
CA PHE A 154 9.64 -9.63 16.63
C PHE A 154 8.62 -8.53 16.44
N PRO A 155 8.12 -7.91 17.51
CA PRO A 155 7.27 -6.76 17.41
C PRO A 155 8.04 -5.53 16.94
N ILE A 156 7.35 -4.68 16.19
CA ILE A 156 7.83 -3.37 15.77
C ILE A 156 6.80 -2.36 16.25
N TYR A 157 7.28 -1.35 16.97
CA TYR A 157 6.48 -0.23 17.43
C TYR A 157 7.00 1.03 16.75
N ALA A 158 6.09 1.82 16.17
CA ALA A 158 6.49 3.10 15.61
C ALA A 158 5.48 4.19 15.96
N ALA A 159 6.00 5.40 16.08
CA ALA A 159 5.23 6.62 16.20
C ALA A 159 5.64 7.58 15.09
N THR A 160 4.66 8.20 14.47
CA THR A 160 4.88 9.17 13.40
C THR A 160 4.17 10.46 13.75
N ILE A 161 4.85 11.60 13.64
CA ILE A 161 4.22 12.93 13.63
C ILE A 161 4.35 13.52 12.23
N PHE A 162 3.32 14.18 11.75
CA PHE A 162 3.32 14.68 10.38
C PHE A 162 2.53 15.98 10.19
N SER A 163 2.90 16.69 9.14
CA SER A 163 2.14 17.77 8.54
C SER A 163 1.63 17.34 7.17
N ARG A 164 0.35 17.58 6.88
CA ARG A 164 -0.31 17.19 5.65
C ARG A 164 -0.95 18.40 4.99
N VAL A 165 -0.76 18.55 3.68
CA VAL A 165 -1.44 19.54 2.86
C VAL A 165 -2.25 18.84 1.79
N ILE A 166 -3.56 19.07 1.76
CA ILE A 166 -4.43 18.64 0.68
C ILE A 166 -4.63 19.80 -0.27
N PHE A 167 -4.19 19.67 -1.51
CA PHE A 167 -4.27 20.73 -2.52
C PHE A 167 -5.61 20.76 -3.21
N ASN A 168 -6.19 19.59 -3.46
CA ASN A 168 -7.49 19.42 -4.14
C ASN A 168 -8.03 18.01 -3.84
N ALA A 169 -9.17 17.66 -4.45
CA ALA A 169 -9.81 16.37 -4.28
C ALA A 169 -9.00 15.17 -4.81
N LYS A 170 -7.85 15.37 -5.45
CA LYS A 170 -7.05 14.31 -6.09
C LYS A 170 -5.60 14.28 -5.64
N ALA A 171 -5.14 15.27 -4.88
CA ALA A 171 -3.73 15.40 -4.56
C ALA A 171 -3.49 16.04 -3.18
N GLY A 172 -2.52 15.49 -2.47
CA GLY A 172 -1.99 16.01 -1.23
C GLY A 172 -0.54 15.60 -1.04
N VAL A 173 0.13 16.25 -0.11
CA VAL A 173 1.49 15.90 0.32
C VAL A 173 1.54 15.84 1.84
N GLU A 174 2.33 14.93 2.36
CA GLU A 174 2.59 14.74 3.77
C GLU A 174 4.10 14.71 4.01
N LEU A 175 4.54 15.42 5.03
CA LEU A 175 5.92 15.39 5.54
C LEU A 175 5.87 14.95 7.00
N GLY A 176 6.72 14.01 7.38
CA GLY A 176 6.68 13.46 8.72
C GLY A 176 8.03 13.01 9.26
N LEU A 177 8.01 12.79 10.57
CA LEU A 177 9.11 12.25 11.36
C LEU A 177 8.66 10.92 11.95
N ASP A 178 9.48 9.89 11.79
CA ASP A 178 9.27 8.56 12.30
C ASP A 178 10.20 8.28 13.48
N LEU A 179 9.64 7.69 14.53
CA LEU A 179 10.36 7.07 15.63
C LEU A 179 9.99 5.59 15.62
N ILE A 180 10.97 4.69 15.40
CA ILE A 180 10.73 3.27 15.20
C ILE A 180 11.59 2.47 16.17
N SER A 181 10.95 1.57 16.92
CA SER A 181 11.61 0.57 17.77
C SER A 181 11.41 -0.81 17.15
N ASN A 182 12.39 -1.27 16.38
CA ASN A 182 12.38 -2.55 15.70
C ASN A 182 13.08 -3.61 16.56
N GLN A 183 12.29 -4.44 17.27
CA GLN A 183 12.83 -5.44 18.20
C GLN A 183 13.63 -6.54 17.51
N ALA A 184 13.46 -6.72 16.18
CA ALA A 184 14.27 -7.65 15.40
C ALA A 184 15.75 -7.26 15.37
N HIS A 185 16.10 -6.00 15.62
CA HIS A 185 17.48 -5.54 15.65
C HIS A 185 18.28 -6.10 16.84
N PHE A 186 17.62 -6.56 17.91
CA PHE A 186 18.32 -7.23 19.01
C PHE A 186 18.97 -8.56 18.62
N ASP A 187 18.50 -9.19 17.56
CA ASP A 187 19.05 -10.47 17.09
C ASP A 187 20.19 -10.28 16.07
N PHE A 188 20.51 -9.04 15.70
CA PHE A 188 21.66 -8.76 14.84
C PHE A 188 22.95 -8.71 15.68
N GLU A 189 23.94 -9.53 15.31
CA GLU A 189 25.22 -9.66 16.01
C GLU A 189 26.05 -8.36 16.11
N PRO A 190 26.01 -7.41 15.16
CA PRO A 190 26.83 -6.20 15.25
C PRO A 190 26.45 -5.25 16.37
N LEU A 191 25.31 -5.42 17.04
CA LEU A 191 24.92 -4.58 18.17
C LEU A 191 25.68 -4.97 19.43
N VAL A 192 26.71 -4.19 19.75
CA VAL A 192 27.54 -4.39 20.96
C VAL A 192 26.73 -4.10 22.22
N ASP A 193 25.89 -3.07 22.21
CA ASP A 193 25.00 -2.69 23.32
C ASP A 193 23.54 -2.98 22.98
N LYS A 194 22.98 -4.06 23.52
CA LYS A 194 21.59 -4.46 23.30
C LYS A 194 20.62 -3.68 24.20
N THR A 195 20.52 -2.37 23.97
CA THR A 195 19.59 -1.48 24.68
C THR A 195 18.47 -1.02 23.75
N GLN A 196 17.33 -0.61 24.32
CA GLN A 196 16.24 -0.02 23.51
C GLN A 196 16.71 1.23 22.73
N TRP A 197 17.67 1.96 23.28
CA TRP A 197 18.26 3.11 22.61
C TRP A 197 19.08 2.72 21.38
N SER A 198 19.79 1.59 21.41
CA SER A 198 20.61 1.12 20.28
C SER A 198 19.79 0.70 19.08
N ILE A 199 18.57 0.18 19.27
CA ILE A 199 17.67 -0.26 18.19
C ILE A 199 16.69 0.81 17.72
N LEU A 200 16.74 2.00 18.33
CA LEU A 200 15.83 3.09 18.01
C LEU A 200 16.24 3.76 16.70
N GLN A 201 15.34 3.75 15.73
CA GLN A 201 15.52 4.40 14.44
C GLN A 201 14.75 5.71 14.40
N LEU A 202 15.37 6.76 13.86
CA LEU A 202 14.74 8.05 13.53
C LEU A 202 14.72 8.19 12.02
N GLY A 203 13.57 8.53 11.47
CA GLY A 203 13.40 8.73 10.03
C GLY A 203 12.67 10.03 9.71
N VAL A 204 12.92 10.53 8.51
CA VAL A 204 12.16 11.60 7.89
C VAL A 204 11.54 11.07 6.61
N TYR A 205 10.30 11.46 6.30
CA TYR A 205 9.67 11.03 5.06
C TYR A 205 8.83 12.12 4.42
N ALA A 206 8.66 11.97 3.12
CA ALA A 206 7.69 12.70 2.32
C ALA A 206 6.76 11.69 1.63
N ALA A 207 5.47 11.99 1.56
CA ALA A 207 4.50 11.15 0.89
C ALA A 207 3.54 11.96 0.02
N TYR A 208 3.24 11.42 -1.15
CA TYR A 208 2.14 11.87 -2.00
C TYR A 208 0.86 11.13 -1.62
N LEU A 209 -0.23 11.89 -1.51
CA LEU A 209 -1.54 11.38 -1.13
C LEU A 209 -2.51 11.53 -2.30
N VAL A 210 -3.25 10.46 -2.58
CA VAL A 210 -4.37 10.47 -3.52
C VAL A 210 -5.65 10.29 -2.71
N PRO A 211 -6.37 11.39 -2.39
CA PRO A 211 -7.63 11.30 -1.66
C PRO A 211 -8.72 10.70 -2.55
N LEU A 212 -9.38 9.65 -2.09
CA LEU A 212 -10.58 9.07 -2.68
C LEU A 212 -11.67 9.05 -1.61
N ASN A 213 -12.32 10.20 -1.41
CA ASN A 213 -13.28 10.40 -0.33
C ASN A 213 -12.65 10.16 1.05
N ARG A 214 -13.06 9.11 1.77
CA ARG A 214 -12.52 8.72 3.08
C ARG A 214 -11.26 7.87 2.99
N VAL A 215 -10.98 7.27 1.85
CA VAL A 215 -9.77 6.46 1.63
C VAL A 215 -8.71 7.33 0.97
N HIS A 216 -7.54 7.40 1.58
CA HIS A 216 -6.39 8.12 1.02
C HIS A 216 -5.29 7.11 0.71
N PHE A 217 -4.96 6.94 -0.56
CA PHE A 217 -3.76 6.22 -0.96
C PHE A 217 -2.53 7.06 -0.65
N MET A 218 -1.46 6.39 -0.22
CA MET A 218 -0.21 7.02 0.17
C MET A 218 0.97 6.34 -0.54
N PHE A 219 1.82 7.15 -1.14
CA PHE A 219 3.09 6.76 -1.72
C PHE A 219 4.17 7.63 -1.08
N GLY A 220 4.95 7.06 -0.20
CA GLY A 220 5.97 7.76 0.55
C GLY A 220 7.36 7.22 0.31
N MET A 221 8.34 8.11 0.48
CA MET A 221 9.75 7.79 0.56
C MET A 221 10.33 8.48 1.77
N GLY A 222 11.16 7.78 2.52
CA GLY A 222 11.85 8.32 3.68
C GLY A 222 13.30 7.89 3.74
N SER A 223 14.01 8.51 4.65
CA SER A 223 15.40 8.20 4.97
C SER A 223 15.59 8.13 6.47
N TYR A 224 16.38 7.18 6.93
CA TYR A 224 16.83 7.17 8.30
C TYR A 224 17.85 8.28 8.54
N VAL A 225 17.61 9.05 9.58
CA VAL A 225 18.54 10.06 10.11
C VAL A 225 19.42 9.43 11.19
N ARG A 226 18.85 8.45 11.91
CA ARG A 226 19.52 7.63 12.89
C ARG A 226 19.08 6.19 12.74
N ASP A 227 20.03 5.36 12.42
CA ASP A 227 19.92 3.90 12.45
C ASP A 227 21.33 3.32 12.59
N TRP A 228 21.57 2.51 13.59
CA TRP A 228 22.89 1.91 13.84
C TRP A 228 23.17 0.72 12.93
N TYR A 229 22.14 0.15 12.34
CA TYR A 229 22.27 -1.03 11.50
C TYR A 229 21.31 -0.93 10.31
N THR A 230 21.84 -0.64 9.13
CA THR A 230 21.10 -0.42 7.90
C THR A 230 21.44 -1.48 6.83
N PRO A 231 21.11 -2.77 7.05
CA PRO A 231 21.48 -3.83 6.09
C PRO A 231 20.79 -3.64 4.73
N ASP A 232 19.65 -3.00 4.70
CA ASP A 232 18.85 -2.74 3.51
C ASP A 232 19.00 -1.29 2.99
N GLY A 233 19.91 -0.50 3.57
CA GLY A 233 20.22 0.88 3.20
C GLY A 233 19.41 1.92 3.97
N LEU A 234 19.75 3.21 3.71
CA LEU A 234 19.16 4.34 4.43
C LEU A 234 17.75 4.72 3.96
N LEU A 235 17.40 4.39 2.71
CA LEU A 235 16.12 4.78 2.11
C LEU A 235 15.07 3.71 2.32
N TYR A 236 13.86 4.14 2.68
CA TYR A 236 12.69 3.28 2.75
C TYR A 236 11.52 3.86 1.98
N HIS A 237 10.63 2.98 1.52
CA HIS A 237 9.39 3.33 0.86
C HIS A 237 8.22 2.93 1.75
N ARG A 238 7.13 3.68 1.64
CA ARG A 238 5.88 3.39 2.35
C ARG A 238 4.73 3.51 1.35
N ILE A 239 4.06 2.39 1.08
CA ILE A 239 2.93 2.34 0.15
C ILE A 239 1.75 1.75 0.88
N GLY A 240 0.62 2.46 0.87
CA GLY A 240 -0.54 2.00 1.59
C GLY A 240 -1.75 2.90 1.47
N PHE A 241 -2.66 2.74 2.40
CA PHE A 241 -3.87 3.55 2.46
C PHE A 241 -4.24 3.89 3.89
N ARG A 242 -5.00 4.97 4.04
CA ARG A 242 -5.60 5.41 5.29
C ARG A 242 -7.10 5.57 5.10
N TYR A 243 -7.88 5.11 6.06
CA TYR A 243 -9.31 5.37 6.11
C TYR A 243 -9.58 6.46 7.13
N GLN A 244 -10.07 7.60 6.66
CA GLN A 244 -10.30 8.81 7.46
C GLN A 244 -11.73 8.83 8.01
N GLY A 245 -11.85 8.84 9.35
CA GLY A 245 -13.12 9.07 10.05
C GLY A 245 -13.51 10.55 10.11
N ASP A 246 -14.77 10.83 10.44
CA ASP A 246 -15.32 12.20 10.52
C ASP A 246 -14.82 12.97 11.75
N ASN A 247 -14.32 12.26 12.77
CA ASN A 247 -13.86 12.81 14.04
C ASN A 247 -12.36 13.15 14.10
N GLY A 248 -11.65 12.98 12.99
CA GLY A 248 -10.20 13.15 12.90
C GLY A 248 -9.41 11.87 13.11
N LEU A 249 -10.02 10.80 13.61
CA LEU A 249 -9.40 9.48 13.68
C LEU A 249 -9.22 8.90 12.28
N PHE A 250 -8.14 8.16 12.07
CA PHE A 250 -7.92 7.40 10.86
C PHE A 250 -7.22 6.08 11.15
N SER A 251 -7.53 5.05 10.37
CA SER A 251 -6.76 3.81 10.32
C SER A 251 -5.70 3.88 9.23
N HIS A 252 -4.61 3.14 9.41
CA HIS A 252 -3.47 3.11 8.52
C HIS A 252 -3.07 1.66 8.25
N VAL A 253 -2.91 1.34 6.98
CA VAL A 253 -2.35 0.07 6.52
C VAL A 253 -1.36 0.38 5.41
N ALA A 254 -0.10 0.02 5.60
CA ALA A 254 0.93 0.25 4.60
C ALA A 254 1.99 -0.85 4.63
N ILE A 255 2.71 -1.01 3.54
CA ILE A 255 3.94 -1.79 3.47
C ILE A 255 5.09 -0.81 3.57
N LYS A 256 5.97 -1.04 4.54
CA LYS A 256 7.30 -0.43 4.55
C LYS A 256 8.27 -1.35 3.84
N SER A 257 9.08 -0.81 2.96
CA SER A 257 10.00 -1.59 2.13
C SER A 257 11.30 -0.84 1.87
N HIS A 258 12.35 -1.58 1.59
CA HIS A 258 13.62 -1.11 1.08
C HIS A 258 13.74 -1.60 -0.36
N TRP A 259 13.51 -0.68 -1.33
CA TRP A 259 13.38 -1.03 -2.74
C TRP A 259 12.35 -2.15 -2.97
N ALA A 260 12.74 -3.24 -3.59
CA ALA A 260 11.85 -4.37 -3.85
C ALA A 260 11.68 -5.34 -2.66
N LYS A 261 12.38 -5.12 -1.54
CA LYS A 261 12.32 -5.98 -0.35
C LYS A 261 11.36 -5.38 0.67
N ALA A 262 10.24 -6.06 0.92
CA ALA A 262 9.32 -5.68 2.00
C ALA A 262 10.00 -5.87 3.36
N ASP A 263 9.93 -4.84 4.21
CA ASP A 263 10.46 -4.87 5.57
C ASP A 263 9.40 -5.37 6.55
N TYR A 264 8.24 -4.71 6.59
CA TYR A 264 7.09 -5.14 7.39
C TYR A 264 5.78 -4.45 6.96
N LEU A 265 4.66 -5.04 7.40
CA LEU A 265 3.32 -4.47 7.23
C LEU A 265 3.01 -3.53 8.40
N GLU A 266 2.73 -2.27 8.11
CA GLU A 266 2.31 -1.29 9.11
C GLU A 266 0.80 -1.36 9.33
N LEU A 267 0.39 -1.57 10.58
CA LEU A 267 -0.99 -1.43 11.03
C LEU A 267 -1.03 -0.32 12.07
N GLY A 268 -1.84 0.70 11.84
CA GLY A 268 -1.81 1.86 12.71
C GLY A 268 -3.14 2.57 12.88
N ILE A 269 -3.19 3.37 13.94
CA ILE A 269 -4.28 4.31 14.24
C ILE A 269 -3.66 5.67 14.48
N GLY A 270 -4.24 6.68 13.86
CA GLY A 270 -3.78 8.05 13.99
C GLY A 270 -4.90 9.05 14.15
N TYR A 271 -4.50 10.29 14.43
CA TYR A 271 -5.40 11.38 14.65
C TYR A 271 -4.93 12.66 13.96
N LEU A 272 -5.85 13.38 13.31
CA LEU A 272 -5.63 14.70 12.71
C LEU A 272 -6.17 15.80 13.62
N LEU A 273 -5.31 16.65 14.11
CA LEU A 273 -5.64 17.68 15.11
C LEU A 273 -6.65 18.72 14.59
N ASN A 274 -6.56 19.11 13.33
CA ASN A 274 -7.37 20.17 12.74
C ASN A 274 -8.55 19.66 11.89
N ALA A 275 -8.91 18.37 11.99
CA ALA A 275 -9.99 17.78 11.18
C ALA A 275 -11.40 18.11 11.71
N ARG A 276 -11.53 18.63 12.92
CA ARG A 276 -12.80 18.81 13.64
C ARG A 276 -13.75 19.91 13.14
N ARG A 277 -13.47 20.64 12.05
CA ARG A 277 -14.39 21.66 11.53
C ARG A 277 -14.50 21.64 10.02
N SER A 278 -15.19 20.64 9.49
CA SER A 278 -15.98 20.85 8.29
C SER A 278 -17.40 21.16 8.75
N ASN A 279 -17.80 22.44 8.64
CA ASN A 279 -19.15 22.88 8.92
C ASN A 279 -20.16 22.08 8.09
N LYS A 280 -21.34 21.82 8.66
CA LYS A 280 -22.54 21.15 8.12
C LYS A 280 -23.09 21.64 6.76
N LYS A 281 -22.30 22.28 5.92
CA LYS A 281 -22.67 22.77 4.58
C LYS A 281 -21.89 22.14 3.42
N GLU A 282 -20.99 21.19 3.65
CA GLU A 282 -20.42 20.44 2.54
C GLU A 282 -21.40 19.34 2.13
N ILE A 283 -22.00 19.54 0.97
CA ILE A 283 -22.81 18.57 0.22
C ILE A 283 -22.03 17.26 0.20
N ARG A 284 -22.57 16.20 0.83
CA ARG A 284 -22.03 14.85 0.78
C ARG A 284 -21.84 14.46 -0.68
N PRO A 285 -20.64 14.13 -1.16
CA PRO A 285 -20.51 13.53 -2.48
C PRO A 285 -21.25 12.20 -2.44
N GLY A 286 -22.22 12.04 -3.34
CA GLY A 286 -22.94 10.77 -3.47
C GLY A 286 -22.00 9.61 -3.71
N CYS A 287 -22.33 8.44 -3.17
CA CYS A 287 -21.70 7.17 -3.41
C CYS A 287 -21.39 6.96 -4.89
N PHE A 288 -20.13 6.72 -5.22
CA PHE A 288 -19.76 6.06 -6.45
C PHE A 288 -19.63 4.56 -6.15
N LEU A 289 -20.60 3.79 -6.63
CA LEU A 289 -20.45 2.39 -6.99
C LEU A 289 -20.12 2.30 -8.47
#